data_f0576f2d7b4f286795c47979161b2ea7
#
_entry.id   f0576f2d7b4f286795c47979161b2ea7
#
_cell.length_a   1.000
_cell.length_b   1.000
_cell.length_c   1.000
_cell.angle_alpha   90.00
_cell.angle_beta   90.00
_cell.angle_gamma   90.00
#
_symmetry.space_group_name_H-M   'P 1'
#
loop_
_entity.id
_entity.type
_entity.pdbx_description
1 polymer ?
#
loop_
_entity_poly.entity_id
_entity_poly.type
_entity_poly.pdbx_seq_one_letter_code
_entity_poly.pdbx_strand_id
1 'polypeptide(L)'
;MENSPAICLHGLRKGYGVKMAVDNLDLTVPRGSFFGFLGPNGAGKTTTIRMMMGLAVPDGGSIELLGLRMPEQAVQIKSRIGLVPDESLLFDNLTAPEFLEFVGRMYGLAREVARERGLELLSLFELAGNERKLIGDFSKGMRKRVAMAAALIHRPELFLMDEPFEGVDAVGARLMKEILQEQVRRGATVFLTSHVLEVVERLCDHVAIINNGRVVLEGSMAELRSGSESLEDTFVRVVGAERTPDRLEWLA
;
A
#
# COMPACT_ATOMS: atom_id res chain seq x y z
N MET A 1 -13.64 -16.71 14.62
CA MET A 1 -13.36 -15.51 13.81
C MET A 1 -11.88 -15.39 13.38
N GLU A 2 -11.06 -16.40 13.68
CA GLU A 2 -9.60 -16.40 13.39
C GLU A 2 -9.21 -16.76 11.95
N ASN A 3 -10.15 -17.13 11.09
CA ASN A 3 -9.80 -17.67 9.76
C ASN A 3 -10.32 -16.83 8.56
N SER A 4 -10.83 -15.61 8.79
CA SER A 4 -11.26 -14.75 7.67
C SER A 4 -10.07 -13.97 7.11
N PRO A 5 -9.97 -13.79 5.76
CA PRO A 5 -8.89 -13.01 5.15
C PRO A 5 -8.89 -11.55 5.64
N ALA A 6 -7.76 -10.86 5.49
CA ALA A 6 -7.66 -9.44 5.78
C ALA A 6 -8.37 -8.59 4.72
N ILE A 7 -8.28 -9.02 3.46
CA ILE A 7 -8.95 -8.38 2.31
C ILE A 7 -9.64 -9.48 1.51
N CYS A 8 -10.90 -9.25 1.13
CA CYS A 8 -11.64 -10.07 0.20
C CYS A 8 -12.39 -9.17 -0.79
N LEU A 9 -12.02 -9.25 -2.05
CA LEU A 9 -12.63 -8.51 -3.15
C LEU A 9 -13.30 -9.48 -4.09
N HIS A 10 -14.57 -9.25 -4.45
CA HIS A 10 -15.32 -10.11 -5.36
C HIS A 10 -15.92 -9.31 -6.51
N GLY A 11 -15.54 -9.67 -7.72
CA GLY A 11 -16.08 -9.13 -8.96
C GLY A 11 -15.96 -7.61 -9.05
N LEU A 12 -14.92 -7.02 -8.44
CA LEU A 12 -14.79 -5.58 -8.27
C LEU A 12 -14.62 -4.90 -9.64
N ARG A 13 -15.38 -3.83 -9.87
CA ARG A 13 -15.38 -3.09 -11.13
C ARG A 13 -15.30 -1.60 -10.91
N LYS A 14 -14.52 -0.90 -11.76
CA LYS A 14 -14.46 0.55 -11.81
C LYS A 14 -14.06 1.06 -13.17
N GLY A 15 -14.93 1.87 -13.78
CA GLY A 15 -14.66 2.58 -15.04
C GLY A 15 -14.54 4.08 -14.83
N TYR A 16 -13.79 4.73 -15.71
CA TYR A 16 -13.70 6.18 -15.85
C TYR A 16 -13.90 6.53 -17.33
N GLY A 17 -15.09 7.02 -17.66
CA GLY A 17 -15.51 7.22 -19.05
C GLY A 17 -15.50 5.90 -19.83
N VAL A 18 -14.72 5.82 -20.91
CA VAL A 18 -14.60 4.61 -21.74
C VAL A 18 -13.57 3.60 -21.24
N LYS A 19 -12.75 3.99 -20.25
CA LYS A 19 -11.67 3.12 -19.76
C LYS A 19 -12.09 2.38 -18.49
N MET A 20 -12.05 1.03 -18.54
CA MET A 20 -12.14 0.21 -17.35
C MET A 20 -10.79 0.23 -16.62
N ALA A 21 -10.78 0.76 -15.40
CA ALA A 21 -9.58 0.79 -14.55
C ALA A 21 -9.44 -0.48 -13.71
N VAL A 22 -10.58 -1.07 -13.30
CA VAL A 22 -10.66 -2.37 -12.63
C VAL A 22 -11.83 -3.12 -13.24
N ASP A 23 -11.59 -4.37 -13.67
CA ASP A 23 -12.55 -5.16 -14.43
C ASP A 23 -12.65 -6.57 -13.87
N ASN A 24 -13.72 -6.81 -13.13
CA ASN A 24 -14.04 -8.11 -12.51
C ASN A 24 -12.88 -8.66 -11.67
N LEU A 25 -12.37 -7.84 -10.75
CA LEU A 25 -11.23 -8.19 -9.92
C LEU A 25 -11.69 -8.98 -8.70
N ASP A 26 -11.18 -10.22 -8.58
CA ASP A 26 -11.25 -11.06 -7.40
C ASP A 26 -9.87 -11.09 -6.75
N LEU A 27 -9.80 -10.97 -5.41
CA LEU A 27 -8.55 -10.99 -4.67
C LEU A 27 -8.78 -11.39 -3.22
N THR A 28 -7.92 -12.27 -2.70
CA THR A 28 -7.96 -12.69 -1.30
C THR A 28 -6.60 -12.51 -0.65
N VAL A 29 -6.52 -11.66 0.39
CA VAL A 29 -5.28 -11.41 1.13
C VAL A 29 -5.34 -12.08 2.50
N PRO A 30 -4.44 -13.02 2.81
CA PRO A 30 -4.38 -13.67 4.11
C PRO A 30 -4.08 -12.68 5.24
N ARG A 31 -4.58 -12.94 6.46
CA ARG A 31 -4.18 -12.16 7.64
C ARG A 31 -2.72 -12.43 8.02
N GLY A 32 -2.07 -11.43 8.58
CA GLY A 32 -0.68 -11.53 9.03
C GLY A 32 0.32 -11.72 7.89
N SER A 33 -0.07 -11.39 6.65
CA SER A 33 0.78 -11.51 5.48
C SER A 33 1.38 -10.17 5.04
N PHE A 34 2.50 -10.25 4.36
CA PHE A 34 3.07 -9.14 3.60
C PHE A 34 2.74 -9.37 2.12
N PHE A 35 1.69 -8.71 1.64
CA PHE A 35 1.11 -8.96 0.31
C PHE A 35 1.53 -7.87 -0.70
N GLY A 36 2.12 -8.28 -1.82
CA GLY A 36 2.49 -7.42 -2.93
C GLY A 36 1.44 -7.43 -4.03
N PHE A 37 0.98 -6.24 -4.46
CA PHE A 37 0.07 -6.06 -5.58
C PHE A 37 0.81 -5.37 -6.72
N LEU A 38 1.34 -6.18 -7.62
CA LEU A 38 2.22 -5.79 -8.71
C LEU A 38 1.46 -5.46 -9.99
N GLY A 39 1.98 -4.52 -10.75
CA GLY A 39 1.47 -4.25 -12.09
C GLY A 39 2.07 -2.98 -12.69
N PRO A 40 1.96 -2.81 -14.01
CA PRO A 40 2.43 -1.61 -14.69
C PRO A 40 1.62 -0.38 -14.28
N ASN A 41 2.13 0.81 -14.67
CA ASN A 41 1.39 2.04 -14.46
C ASN A 41 0.06 2.01 -15.22
N GLY A 42 -1.01 2.41 -14.54
CA GLY A 42 -2.37 2.36 -15.10
C GLY A 42 -3.05 0.99 -15.07
N ALA A 43 -2.45 -0.04 -14.47
CA ALA A 43 -3.05 -1.37 -14.36
C ALA A 43 -4.26 -1.44 -13.41
N GLY A 44 -4.50 -0.43 -12.56
CA GLY A 44 -5.63 -0.40 -11.63
C GLY A 44 -5.26 -0.42 -10.15
N LYS A 45 -3.97 -0.47 -9.79
CA LYS A 45 -3.47 -0.58 -8.41
C LYS A 45 -4.04 0.49 -7.48
N THR A 46 -3.76 1.77 -7.77
CA THR A 46 -4.26 2.92 -6.99
C THR A 46 -5.79 2.98 -6.94
N THR A 47 -6.46 2.65 -8.06
CA THR A 47 -7.93 2.61 -8.11
C THR A 47 -8.48 1.55 -7.15
N THR A 48 -7.85 0.39 -7.06
CA THR A 48 -8.23 -0.68 -6.12
C THR A 48 -8.08 -0.21 -4.67
N ILE A 49 -6.95 0.42 -4.31
CA ILE A 49 -6.78 1.00 -2.96
C ILE A 49 -7.84 2.08 -2.67
N ARG A 50 -8.10 2.98 -3.63
CA ARG A 50 -9.13 4.02 -3.46
C ARG A 50 -10.53 3.45 -3.22
N MET A 51 -10.89 2.35 -3.89
CA MET A 51 -12.16 1.66 -3.65
C MET A 51 -12.19 0.99 -2.27
N MET A 52 -11.13 0.32 -1.86
CA MET A 52 -11.03 -0.27 -0.51
C MET A 52 -11.17 0.78 0.60
N MET A 53 -10.67 2.00 0.38
CA MET A 53 -10.79 3.11 1.33
C MET A 53 -12.11 3.89 1.19
N GLY A 54 -12.97 3.54 0.24
CA GLY A 54 -14.21 4.27 -0.04
C GLY A 54 -13.97 5.68 -0.58
N LEU A 55 -12.79 5.94 -1.18
CA LEU A 55 -12.44 7.18 -1.88
C LEU A 55 -12.91 7.14 -3.34
N ALA A 56 -13.22 5.96 -3.86
CA ALA A 56 -13.89 5.73 -5.12
C ALA A 56 -15.01 4.72 -4.90
N VAL A 57 -16.21 5.01 -5.42
CA VAL A 57 -17.33 4.08 -5.37
C VAL A 57 -17.15 3.05 -6.48
N PRO A 58 -17.15 1.73 -6.17
CA PRO A 58 -17.14 0.70 -7.20
C PRO A 58 -18.42 0.75 -8.04
N ASP A 59 -18.29 0.39 -9.32
CA ASP A 59 -19.44 0.27 -10.23
C ASP A 59 -20.10 -1.14 -10.13
N GLY A 60 -19.43 -2.08 -9.45
CA GLY A 60 -19.92 -3.41 -9.15
C GLY A 60 -18.96 -4.20 -8.29
N GLY A 61 -19.41 -5.34 -7.79
CA GLY A 61 -18.66 -6.21 -6.88
C GLY A 61 -18.83 -5.85 -5.41
N SER A 62 -18.03 -6.47 -4.56
CA SER A 62 -18.06 -6.25 -3.11
C SER A 62 -16.66 -6.19 -2.52
N ILE A 63 -16.54 -5.48 -1.40
CA ILE A 63 -15.30 -5.29 -0.65
C ILE A 63 -15.56 -5.68 0.80
N GLU A 64 -14.76 -6.61 1.30
CA GLU A 64 -14.72 -6.96 2.71
C GLU A 64 -13.28 -6.78 3.23
N LEU A 65 -13.13 -6.03 4.31
CA LEU A 65 -11.84 -5.75 4.94
C LEU A 65 -11.94 -6.12 6.42
N LEU A 66 -11.02 -6.94 6.90
CA LEU A 66 -10.96 -7.44 8.27
C LEU A 66 -12.26 -8.13 8.74
N GLY A 67 -13.01 -8.76 7.79
CA GLY A 67 -14.30 -9.39 8.04
C GLY A 67 -15.49 -8.43 8.12
N LEU A 68 -15.30 -7.17 7.70
CA LEU A 68 -16.31 -6.12 7.69
C LEU A 68 -16.59 -5.64 6.27
N ARG A 69 -17.83 -5.28 5.97
CA ARG A 69 -18.26 -4.89 4.61
C ARG A 69 -18.18 -3.38 4.37
N MET A 70 -17.70 -3.01 3.19
CA MET A 70 -17.79 -1.66 2.66
C MET A 70 -19.05 -1.52 1.78
N PRO A 71 -19.74 -0.38 1.82
CA PRO A 71 -19.46 0.83 2.63
C PRO A 71 -20.11 0.79 4.03
N GLU A 72 -20.94 -0.20 4.38
CA GLU A 72 -21.84 -0.21 5.54
C GLU A 72 -21.06 -0.03 6.86
N GLN A 73 -19.87 -0.61 6.96
CA GLN A 73 -19.05 -0.59 8.18
C GLN A 73 -17.78 0.25 8.01
N ALA A 74 -17.82 1.24 7.09
CA ALA A 74 -16.64 2.01 6.69
C ALA A 74 -15.91 2.69 7.85
N VAL A 75 -16.62 3.24 8.84
CA VAL A 75 -16.00 3.91 9.99
C VAL A 75 -15.21 2.89 10.85
N GLN A 76 -15.82 1.74 11.12
CA GLN A 76 -15.19 0.67 11.89
C GLN A 76 -13.97 0.09 11.14
N ILE A 77 -14.06 -0.07 9.84
CA ILE A 77 -12.96 -0.51 8.99
C ILE A 77 -11.81 0.51 9.04
N LYS A 78 -12.11 1.78 8.76
CA LYS A 78 -11.09 2.85 8.67
C LYS A 78 -10.36 3.08 9.99
N SER A 79 -11.01 2.87 11.14
CA SER A 79 -10.36 2.97 12.45
C SER A 79 -9.27 1.91 12.69
N ARG A 80 -9.24 0.85 11.87
CA ARG A 80 -8.31 -0.29 11.98
C ARG A 80 -7.30 -0.35 10.82
N ILE A 81 -7.31 0.65 9.91
CA ILE A 81 -6.47 0.70 8.70
C ILE A 81 -5.48 1.85 8.78
N GLY A 82 -4.20 1.58 8.49
CA GLY A 82 -3.19 2.58 8.18
C GLY A 82 -3.07 2.75 6.67
N LEU A 83 -3.23 3.99 6.17
CA LEU A 83 -3.11 4.30 4.76
C LEU A 83 -1.85 5.12 4.48
N VAL A 84 -1.04 4.68 3.51
CA VAL A 84 0.03 5.47 2.90
C VAL A 84 -0.28 5.60 1.42
N PRO A 85 -0.81 6.74 0.97
CA PRO A 85 -1.10 6.98 -0.44
C PRO A 85 0.18 7.24 -1.24
N ASP A 86 0.10 7.08 -2.56
CA ASP A 86 1.22 7.41 -3.47
C ASP A 86 1.62 8.87 -3.34
N GLU A 87 0.68 9.78 -3.53
CA GLU A 87 0.87 11.19 -3.19
C GLU A 87 0.55 11.39 -1.70
N SER A 88 1.57 11.77 -0.91
CA SER A 88 1.40 12.02 0.51
C SER A 88 0.56 13.29 0.72
N LEU A 89 -0.75 13.10 0.95
CA LEU A 89 -1.70 14.17 1.27
C LEU A 89 -1.50 14.62 2.72
N LEU A 90 -0.42 15.37 2.97
CA LEU A 90 -0.07 15.94 4.27
C LEU A 90 -0.49 17.41 4.31
N PHE A 91 -0.67 17.95 5.49
CA PHE A 91 -0.98 19.38 5.67
C PHE A 91 0.32 20.17 5.68
N ASP A 92 0.62 20.84 4.57
CA ASP A 92 1.86 21.58 4.34
C ASP A 92 2.10 22.71 5.35
N ASN A 93 1.03 23.26 5.92
CA ASN A 93 1.05 24.35 6.90
C ASN A 93 1.22 23.89 8.37
N LEU A 94 1.36 22.58 8.60
CA LEU A 94 1.63 22.02 9.93
C LEU A 94 3.08 21.55 10.01
N THR A 95 3.60 21.54 11.23
CA THR A 95 4.80 20.78 11.55
C THR A 95 4.48 19.30 11.66
N ALA A 96 5.49 18.42 11.54
CA ALA A 96 5.27 16.99 11.65
C ALA A 96 4.69 16.55 13.02
N PRO A 97 5.13 17.09 14.17
CA PRO A 97 4.49 16.82 15.47
C PRO A 97 3.02 17.23 15.52
N GLU A 98 2.67 18.43 15.02
CA GLU A 98 1.28 18.90 14.99
C GLU A 98 0.40 18.01 14.11
N PHE A 99 0.91 17.63 12.95
CA PHE A 99 0.19 16.71 12.04
C PHE A 99 -0.03 15.33 12.69
N LEU A 100 0.98 14.75 13.33
CA LEU A 100 0.85 13.45 14.00
C LEU A 100 -0.08 13.53 15.22
N GLU A 101 -0.01 14.60 16.02
CA GLU A 101 -0.98 14.84 17.10
C GLU A 101 -2.41 14.93 16.55
N PHE A 102 -2.61 15.68 15.46
CA PHE A 102 -3.91 15.78 14.79
C PHE A 102 -4.43 14.41 14.33
N VAL A 103 -3.60 13.63 13.60
CA VAL A 103 -3.99 12.30 13.12
C VAL A 103 -4.30 11.36 14.29
N GLY A 104 -3.44 11.29 15.31
CA GLY A 104 -3.69 10.44 16.49
C GLY A 104 -5.02 10.76 17.17
N ARG A 105 -5.35 12.05 17.31
CA ARG A 105 -6.62 12.50 17.89
C ARG A 105 -7.82 12.14 17.01
N MET A 106 -7.70 12.20 15.68
CA MET A 106 -8.75 11.75 14.75
C MET A 106 -9.05 10.26 14.89
N TYR A 107 -8.06 9.46 15.30
CA TYR A 107 -8.22 8.05 15.64
C TYR A 107 -8.59 7.81 17.11
N GLY A 108 -8.96 8.86 17.87
CA GLY A 108 -9.49 8.74 19.23
C GLY A 108 -8.43 8.65 20.33
N LEU A 109 -7.15 8.91 20.02
CA LEU A 109 -6.11 8.97 21.06
C LEU A 109 -6.25 10.26 21.90
N ALA A 110 -5.99 10.16 23.22
CA ALA A 110 -5.83 11.35 24.05
C ALA A 110 -4.67 12.20 23.51
N ARG A 111 -4.74 13.52 23.72
CA ARG A 111 -3.78 14.47 23.17
C ARG A 111 -2.33 14.15 23.56
N GLU A 112 -2.13 13.87 24.83
CA GLU A 112 -0.83 13.56 25.42
C GLU A 112 -0.24 12.30 24.79
N VAL A 113 -1.05 11.25 24.63
CA VAL A 113 -0.67 9.97 24.00
C VAL A 113 -0.35 10.17 22.52
N ALA A 114 -1.18 10.94 21.79
CA ALA A 114 -0.94 11.23 20.38
C ALA A 114 0.39 11.98 20.17
N ARG A 115 0.68 12.96 21.04
CA ARG A 115 1.91 13.74 21.01
C ARG A 115 3.14 12.88 21.34
N GLU A 116 3.09 12.09 22.41
CA GLU A 116 4.16 11.19 22.81
C GLU A 116 4.51 10.20 21.68
N ARG A 117 3.50 9.45 21.19
CA ARG A 117 3.69 8.52 20.06
C ARG A 117 4.19 9.22 18.80
N GLY A 118 3.69 10.43 18.52
CA GLY A 118 4.15 11.22 17.38
C GLY A 118 5.65 11.51 17.46
N LEU A 119 6.15 11.95 18.60
CA LEU A 119 7.58 12.23 18.81
C LEU A 119 8.43 10.95 18.73
N GLU A 120 7.96 9.85 19.32
CA GLU A 120 8.62 8.54 19.21
C GLU A 120 8.74 8.09 17.75
N LEU A 121 7.65 8.20 16.98
CA LEU A 121 7.63 7.86 15.56
C LEU A 121 8.54 8.76 14.73
N LEU A 122 8.58 10.08 15.00
CA LEU A 122 9.51 11.00 14.33
C LEU A 122 10.96 10.63 14.63
N SER A 123 11.27 10.26 15.87
CA SER A 123 12.60 9.77 16.22
C SER A 123 12.92 8.45 15.48
N LEU A 124 11.99 7.51 15.48
CA LEU A 124 12.14 6.22 14.79
C LEU A 124 12.39 6.39 13.28
N PHE A 125 11.75 7.36 12.64
CA PHE A 125 11.91 7.66 11.21
C PHE A 125 13.06 8.65 10.91
N GLU A 126 13.96 8.91 11.87
CA GLU A 126 15.10 9.81 11.70
C GLU A 126 14.69 11.23 11.26
N LEU A 127 13.56 11.70 11.77
CA LEU A 127 13.05 13.05 11.53
C LEU A 127 13.25 13.98 12.73
N ALA A 128 13.88 13.50 13.81
CA ALA A 128 14.26 14.31 14.96
C ALA A 128 15.15 15.50 14.53
N GLY A 129 14.95 16.65 15.16
CA GLY A 129 15.63 17.90 14.78
C GLY A 129 14.91 18.71 13.68
N ASN A 130 13.81 18.19 13.13
CA ASN A 130 12.97 18.90 12.15
C ASN A 130 11.59 19.29 12.71
N GLU A 131 11.39 19.21 14.02
CA GLU A 131 10.08 19.37 14.68
C GLU A 131 9.47 20.77 14.48
N ARG A 132 10.30 21.77 14.17
CA ARG A 132 9.87 23.17 13.95
C ARG A 132 9.66 23.53 12.48
N LYS A 133 10.07 22.64 11.55
CA LYS A 133 9.90 22.87 10.13
C LYS A 133 8.48 22.50 9.70
N LEU A 134 7.93 23.26 8.77
CA LEU A 134 6.67 22.91 8.14
C LEU A 134 6.83 21.70 7.22
N ILE A 135 5.81 20.87 7.12
CA ILE A 135 5.80 19.70 6.24
C ILE A 135 5.98 20.11 4.77
N GLY A 136 5.50 21.32 4.40
CA GLY A 136 5.72 21.87 3.05
C GLY A 136 7.19 22.01 2.67
N ASP A 137 8.09 22.17 3.64
CA ASP A 137 9.55 22.30 3.43
C ASP A 137 10.28 20.95 3.42
N PHE A 138 9.56 19.84 3.58
CA PHE A 138 10.14 18.50 3.63
C PHE A 138 10.40 17.95 2.22
N SER A 139 11.49 17.20 2.05
CA SER A 139 11.72 16.43 0.83
C SER A 139 10.65 15.37 0.62
N LYS A 140 10.48 14.85 -0.62
CA LYS A 140 9.54 13.76 -0.93
C LYS A 140 9.74 12.57 0.03
N GLY A 141 10.99 12.17 0.29
CA GLY A 141 11.31 11.06 1.20
C GLY A 141 10.96 11.37 2.66
N MET A 142 11.18 12.59 3.16
CA MET A 142 10.75 13.00 4.49
C MET A 142 9.22 12.98 4.62
N ARG A 143 8.51 13.46 3.61
CA ARG A 143 7.02 13.43 3.55
C ARG A 143 6.50 11.99 3.60
N LYS A 144 7.10 11.05 2.85
CA LYS A 144 6.74 9.63 2.90
C LYS A 144 6.96 9.04 4.30
N ARG A 145 8.07 9.39 4.97
CA ARG A 145 8.33 8.96 6.36
C ARG A 145 7.31 9.50 7.35
N VAL A 146 6.87 10.76 7.22
CA VAL A 146 5.77 11.33 8.01
C VAL A 146 4.45 10.62 7.73
N ALA A 147 4.14 10.33 6.46
CA ALA A 147 2.92 9.57 6.09
C ALA A 147 2.92 8.16 6.69
N MET A 148 4.08 7.50 6.71
CA MET A 148 4.24 6.20 7.37
C MET A 148 4.05 6.29 8.88
N ALA A 149 4.62 7.33 9.53
CA ALA A 149 4.42 7.58 10.96
C ALA A 149 2.93 7.80 11.28
N ALA A 150 2.23 8.57 10.46
CA ALA A 150 0.78 8.79 10.58
C ALA A 150 -0.03 7.50 10.43
N ALA A 151 0.36 6.62 9.50
CA ALA A 151 -0.29 5.33 9.33
C ALA A 151 -0.09 4.40 10.53
N LEU A 152 1.00 4.53 11.27
CA LEU A 152 1.35 3.68 12.43
C LEU A 152 0.75 4.16 13.77
N ILE A 153 0.43 5.45 13.92
CA ILE A 153 0.18 6.09 15.20
C ILE A 153 -0.95 5.46 16.04
N HIS A 154 -1.96 4.91 15.36
CA HIS A 154 -3.16 4.29 15.96
C HIS A 154 -3.08 2.76 16.02
N ARG A 155 -1.92 2.14 15.65
CA ARG A 155 -1.68 0.68 15.65
C ARG A 155 -2.69 -0.09 14.80
N PRO A 156 -2.73 0.11 13.49
CA PRO A 156 -3.67 -0.56 12.62
C PRO A 156 -3.42 -2.07 12.52
N GLU A 157 -4.46 -2.82 12.14
CA GLU A 157 -4.39 -4.25 11.85
C GLU A 157 -4.09 -4.51 10.36
N LEU A 158 -4.42 -3.55 9.49
CA LEU A 158 -4.20 -3.63 8.05
C LEU A 158 -3.55 -2.34 7.56
N PHE A 159 -2.46 -2.47 6.83
CA PHE A 159 -1.82 -1.37 6.12
C PHE A 159 -2.16 -1.45 4.64
N LEU A 160 -2.68 -0.36 4.07
CA LEU A 160 -2.86 -0.17 2.64
C LEU A 160 -1.84 0.87 2.15
N MET A 161 -0.93 0.47 1.27
CA MET A 161 0.20 1.30 0.87
C MET A 161 0.33 1.36 -0.64
N ASP A 162 0.26 2.57 -1.19
CA ASP A 162 0.41 2.81 -2.62
C ASP A 162 1.81 3.36 -2.90
N GLU A 163 2.67 2.53 -3.53
CA GLU A 163 4.08 2.84 -3.86
C GLU A 163 4.86 3.46 -2.67
N PRO A 164 4.89 2.81 -1.48
CA PRO A 164 5.35 3.46 -0.25
C PRO A 164 6.84 3.82 -0.24
N PHE A 165 7.67 3.19 -1.07
CA PHE A 165 9.11 3.39 -1.12
C PHE A 165 9.57 4.32 -2.24
N GLU A 166 8.65 4.78 -3.09
CA GLU A 166 8.99 5.67 -4.20
C GLU A 166 9.47 7.04 -3.69
N GLY A 167 10.66 7.46 -4.17
CA GLY A 167 11.26 8.73 -3.78
C GLY A 167 11.88 8.76 -2.38
N VAL A 168 11.98 7.62 -1.72
CA VAL A 168 12.69 7.45 -0.44
C VAL A 168 14.11 6.95 -0.73
N ASP A 169 15.10 7.51 -0.04
CA ASP A 169 16.49 7.05 -0.14
C ASP A 169 16.66 5.62 0.40
N ALA A 170 17.77 4.97 0.04
CA ALA A 170 17.98 3.56 0.38
C ALA A 170 17.98 3.28 1.90
N VAL A 171 18.45 4.22 2.72
CA VAL A 171 18.50 4.08 4.19
C VAL A 171 17.09 4.18 4.75
N GLY A 172 16.34 5.23 4.38
CA GLY A 172 14.95 5.42 4.80
C GLY A 172 14.04 4.29 4.32
N ALA A 173 14.21 3.82 3.08
CA ALA A 173 13.45 2.68 2.56
C ALA A 173 13.73 1.40 3.34
N ARG A 174 15.00 1.13 3.71
CA ARG A 174 15.37 -0.02 4.54
C ARG A 174 14.70 0.04 5.91
N LEU A 175 14.77 1.19 6.58
CA LEU A 175 14.13 1.40 7.88
C LEU A 175 12.61 1.17 7.81
N MET A 176 11.93 1.75 6.79
CA MET A 176 10.50 1.55 6.59
C MET A 176 10.15 0.07 6.41
N LYS A 177 10.97 -0.67 5.65
CA LYS A 177 10.79 -2.11 5.42
C LYS A 177 10.91 -2.91 6.72
N GLU A 178 11.94 -2.65 7.51
CA GLU A 178 12.17 -3.30 8.81
C GLU A 178 11.00 -3.07 9.78
N ILE A 179 10.49 -1.84 9.84
CA ILE A 179 9.31 -1.49 10.66
C ILE A 179 8.08 -2.27 10.21
N LEU A 180 7.80 -2.32 8.91
CA LEU A 180 6.63 -3.05 8.38
C LEU A 180 6.74 -4.55 8.63
N GLN A 181 7.92 -5.15 8.45
CA GLN A 181 8.14 -6.55 8.77
C GLN A 181 7.88 -6.84 10.26
N GLU A 182 8.26 -5.91 11.14
CA GLU A 182 7.93 -6.05 12.57
C GLU A 182 6.42 -5.96 12.82
N GLN A 183 5.68 -5.11 12.11
CA GLN A 183 4.21 -5.06 12.23
C GLN A 183 3.58 -6.39 11.78
N VAL A 184 4.07 -6.99 10.69
CA VAL A 184 3.59 -8.31 10.23
C VAL A 184 3.91 -9.40 11.26
N ARG A 185 5.12 -9.41 11.84
CA ARG A 185 5.46 -10.35 12.93
C ARG A 185 4.54 -10.22 14.16
N ARG A 186 3.97 -9.02 14.37
CA ARG A 186 2.98 -8.76 15.43
C ARG A 186 1.54 -9.06 15.03
N GLY A 187 1.33 -9.62 13.84
CA GLY A 187 0.02 -10.06 13.33
C GLY A 187 -0.72 -9.04 12.46
N ALA A 188 -0.15 -7.87 12.18
CA ALA A 188 -0.73 -6.96 11.21
C ALA A 188 -0.58 -7.52 9.79
N THR A 189 -1.45 -7.08 8.87
CA THR A 189 -1.35 -7.39 7.44
C THR A 189 -0.87 -6.15 6.69
N VAL A 190 0.08 -6.33 5.78
CA VAL A 190 0.54 -5.26 4.89
C VAL A 190 0.16 -5.59 3.46
N PHE A 191 -0.63 -4.73 2.83
CA PHE A 191 -0.93 -4.76 1.41
C PHE A 191 -0.25 -3.56 0.75
N LEU A 192 0.71 -3.82 -0.11
CA LEU A 192 1.41 -2.75 -0.83
C LEU A 192 1.28 -2.91 -2.34
N THR A 193 1.15 -1.78 -3.04
CA THR A 193 1.35 -1.76 -4.48
C THR A 193 2.81 -1.46 -4.80
N SER A 194 3.31 -2.05 -5.87
CA SER A 194 4.62 -1.71 -6.43
C SER A 194 4.66 -2.00 -7.94
N HIS A 195 5.54 -1.29 -8.62
CA HIS A 195 6.01 -1.62 -9.96
C HIS A 195 7.46 -2.13 -9.93
N VAL A 196 8.10 -2.18 -8.75
CA VAL A 196 9.47 -2.63 -8.53
C VAL A 196 9.45 -4.06 -8.00
N LEU A 197 9.79 -5.01 -8.87
CA LEU A 197 9.78 -6.45 -8.59
C LEU A 197 10.67 -6.83 -7.40
N GLU A 198 11.91 -6.29 -7.36
CA GLU A 198 12.89 -6.58 -6.30
C GLU A 198 12.36 -6.25 -4.89
N VAL A 199 11.54 -5.21 -4.76
CA VAL A 199 10.91 -4.84 -3.49
C VAL A 199 9.96 -5.95 -3.03
N VAL A 200 9.12 -6.44 -3.94
CA VAL A 200 8.13 -7.48 -3.64
C VAL A 200 8.80 -8.82 -3.36
N GLU A 201 9.79 -9.21 -4.17
CA GLU A 201 10.55 -10.46 -3.95
C GLU A 201 11.21 -10.55 -2.59
N ARG A 202 11.70 -9.41 -2.07
CA ARG A 202 12.40 -9.38 -0.77
C ARG A 202 11.48 -9.27 0.44
N LEU A 203 10.29 -8.68 0.27
CA LEU A 203 9.43 -8.34 1.40
C LEU A 203 8.19 -9.21 1.52
N CYS A 204 7.61 -9.59 0.37
CA CYS A 204 6.30 -10.19 0.35
C CYS A 204 6.38 -11.71 0.49
N ASP A 205 5.43 -12.27 1.21
CA ASP A 205 5.18 -13.71 1.29
C ASP A 205 4.11 -14.16 0.28
N HIS A 206 3.26 -13.21 -0.15
CA HIS A 206 2.23 -13.42 -1.18
C HIS A 206 2.27 -12.28 -2.20
N VAL A 207 1.85 -12.58 -3.42
CA VAL A 207 1.79 -11.60 -4.51
C VAL A 207 0.59 -11.85 -5.42
N ALA A 208 0.01 -10.77 -5.93
CA ALA A 208 -0.86 -10.81 -7.09
C ALA A 208 -0.36 -9.83 -8.16
N ILE A 209 -0.43 -10.23 -9.42
CA ILE A 209 -0.09 -9.39 -10.57
C ILE A 209 -1.39 -8.92 -11.21
N ILE A 210 -1.54 -7.60 -11.33
CA ILE A 210 -2.67 -6.97 -12.02
C ILE A 210 -2.20 -6.43 -13.38
N ASN A 211 -2.96 -6.72 -14.42
CA ASN A 211 -2.79 -6.14 -15.74
C ASN A 211 -4.16 -5.78 -16.33
N ASN A 212 -4.28 -4.59 -16.93
CA ASN A 212 -5.52 -4.08 -17.52
C ASN A 212 -6.76 -4.26 -16.62
N GLY A 213 -6.62 -3.98 -15.33
CA GLY A 213 -7.70 -4.03 -14.34
C GLY A 213 -8.06 -5.43 -13.83
N ARG A 214 -7.35 -6.49 -14.24
CA ARG A 214 -7.62 -7.88 -13.85
C ARG A 214 -6.42 -8.50 -13.16
N VAL A 215 -6.66 -9.34 -12.16
CA VAL A 215 -5.61 -10.19 -11.59
C VAL A 215 -5.31 -11.29 -12.62
N VAL A 216 -4.04 -11.36 -13.04
CA VAL A 216 -3.55 -12.33 -14.02
C VAL A 216 -2.73 -13.45 -13.40
N LEU A 217 -2.25 -13.23 -12.15
CA LEU A 217 -1.56 -14.22 -11.35
C LEU A 217 -1.75 -13.87 -9.88
N GLU A 218 -1.94 -14.88 -9.03
CA GLU A 218 -1.97 -14.77 -7.57
C GLU A 218 -1.35 -16.04 -6.97
N GLY A 219 -0.54 -15.90 -5.91
CA GLY A 219 0.08 -17.03 -5.23
C GLY A 219 1.05 -16.62 -4.13
N SER A 220 1.56 -17.63 -3.42
CA SER A 220 2.63 -17.41 -2.46
C SER A 220 3.98 -17.23 -3.17
N MET A 221 4.87 -16.45 -2.59
CA MET A 221 6.24 -16.31 -3.09
C MET A 221 7.02 -17.63 -3.05
N ALA A 222 6.65 -18.54 -2.15
CA ALA A 222 7.26 -19.87 -2.06
C ALA A 222 6.90 -20.73 -3.29
N GLU A 223 5.63 -20.70 -3.71
CA GLU A 223 5.16 -21.40 -4.92
C GLU A 223 5.82 -20.84 -6.18
N LEU A 224 5.88 -19.51 -6.30
CA LEU A 224 6.50 -18.85 -7.47
C LEU A 224 8.01 -19.13 -7.56
N ARG A 225 8.72 -19.17 -6.42
CA ARG A 225 10.14 -19.51 -6.38
C ARG A 225 10.45 -21.00 -6.58
N SER A 226 9.50 -21.88 -6.36
CA SER A 226 9.68 -23.32 -6.60
C SER A 226 9.68 -23.67 -8.10
N GLY A 227 9.20 -22.77 -8.96
CA GLY A 227 9.33 -22.83 -10.41
C GLY A 227 10.76 -22.52 -10.86
N SER A 228 11.08 -22.86 -12.10
CA SER A 228 12.38 -22.55 -12.73
C SER A 228 12.47 -21.09 -13.21
N GLU A 229 11.38 -20.33 -13.16
CA GLU A 229 11.28 -18.95 -13.61
C GLU A 229 11.44 -17.96 -12.43
N SER A 230 12.11 -16.84 -12.68
CA SER A 230 12.11 -15.70 -11.75
C SER A 230 10.76 -14.99 -11.72
N LEU A 231 10.49 -14.18 -10.67
CA LEU A 231 9.30 -13.32 -10.67
C LEU A 231 9.31 -12.34 -11.85
N GLU A 232 10.52 -11.90 -12.27
CA GLU A 232 10.70 -11.02 -13.42
C GLU A 232 10.27 -11.71 -14.72
N ASP A 233 10.74 -12.93 -14.99
CA ASP A 233 10.35 -13.70 -16.17
C ASP A 233 8.83 -13.95 -16.19
N THR A 234 8.27 -14.32 -15.03
CA THR A 234 6.83 -14.50 -14.85
C THR A 234 6.08 -13.20 -15.14
N PHE A 235 6.55 -12.07 -14.60
CA PHE A 235 5.93 -10.76 -14.83
C PHE A 235 5.98 -10.36 -16.30
N VAL A 236 7.13 -10.49 -16.94
CA VAL A 236 7.29 -10.21 -18.39
C VAL A 236 6.37 -11.11 -19.23
N ARG A 237 6.26 -12.39 -18.89
CA ARG A 237 5.39 -13.34 -19.59
C ARG A 237 3.91 -12.96 -19.47
N VAL A 238 3.42 -12.56 -18.29
CA VAL A 238 1.99 -12.28 -18.07
C VAL A 238 1.59 -10.83 -18.40
N VAL A 239 2.54 -9.90 -18.38
CA VAL A 239 2.29 -8.47 -18.62
C VAL A 239 2.86 -8.03 -19.97
N GLY A 240 3.99 -8.60 -20.41
CA GLY A 240 4.77 -8.18 -21.57
C GLY A 240 4.33 -8.79 -22.91
N ALA A 241 3.35 -9.69 -22.93
CA ALA A 241 2.96 -10.47 -24.13
C ALA A 241 2.44 -9.63 -25.32
N GLU A 242 2.34 -8.30 -25.23
CA GLU A 242 1.83 -7.44 -26.31
C GLU A 242 2.88 -6.52 -26.96
N ARG A 243 4.16 -6.59 -26.55
CA ARG A 243 5.20 -5.74 -27.15
C ARG A 243 6.30 -6.58 -27.79
N THR A 244 6.13 -6.91 -29.05
CA THR A 244 7.27 -7.19 -29.93
C THR A 244 7.93 -5.84 -30.20
N PRO A 245 9.22 -5.62 -29.81
CA PRO A 245 9.88 -4.38 -30.20
C PRO A 245 9.96 -4.34 -31.73
N ASP A 246 9.42 -3.28 -32.32
CA ASP A 246 9.71 -2.98 -33.73
C ASP A 246 11.22 -2.93 -33.86
N ARG A 247 11.78 -3.82 -34.68
CA ARG A 247 13.21 -3.77 -35.00
C ARG A 247 13.44 -2.48 -35.77
N LEU A 248 14.05 -1.52 -35.10
CA LEU A 248 14.50 -0.31 -35.76
C LEU A 248 15.64 -0.70 -36.70
N GLU A 249 15.39 -0.69 -38.02
CA GLU A 249 16.35 -1.12 -39.04
C GLU A 249 17.70 -0.38 -38.99
N TRP A 250 17.72 0.83 -38.40
CA TRP A 250 18.92 1.62 -38.22
C TRP A 250 19.80 1.25 -37.03
N LEU A 251 19.33 0.32 -36.16
CA LEU A 251 20.06 -0.22 -34.99
C LEU A 251 20.81 -1.52 -35.33
N ALA A 252 20.64 -2.03 -36.53
CA ALA A 252 21.28 -3.27 -36.98
C ALA A 252 22.71 -3.03 -37.54
#